data_c01c095a6295f276d5ada845914d5c18
#
_entry.id   c01c095a6295f276d5ada845914d5c18
#
_cell.length_a   1.000
_cell.length_b   1.000
_cell.length_c   1.000
_cell.angle_alpha   90.00
_cell.angle_beta   90.00
_cell.angle_gamma   90.00
#
_symmetry.space_group_name_H-M   'P 1'
#
loop_
_entity.id
_entity.type
_entity.pdbx_description
1 polymer ?
#
loop_
_entity_poly.entity_id
_entity_poly.type
_entity_poly.pdbx_seq_one_letter_code
_entity_poly.pdbx_strand_id
1 'polypeptide(L)'
;MATVAVTDATFDAEVRQSDIPVVVDFWAEWCGPCKQIGPALEELSAEMEGKVKIVKVNVDENPNSPAQMGVRGIPALFMFKGGEVISNKTGAAPKAALQGWIEDSI
;
A
#
# COMPACT_ATOMS: atom_id res chain seq x y z
N MET A 1 -12.79 3.07 7.66
CA MET A 1 -12.86 2.87 6.23
C MET A 1 -11.95 1.73 5.81
N ALA A 2 -12.39 0.89 4.91
CA ALA A 2 -11.60 -0.23 4.46
C ALA A 2 -10.51 0.20 3.48
N THR A 3 -9.51 -0.64 3.27
CA THR A 3 -8.56 -0.46 2.18
C THR A 3 -9.30 -0.59 0.84
N VAL A 4 -8.73 0.01 -0.19
CA VAL A 4 -9.35 0.05 -1.52
C VAL A 4 -8.53 -0.80 -2.49
N ALA A 5 -9.19 -1.69 -3.22
CA ALA A 5 -8.53 -2.47 -4.27
C ALA A 5 -8.29 -1.55 -5.48
N VAL A 6 -7.06 -1.57 -5.98
CA VAL A 6 -6.65 -0.74 -7.11
C VAL A 6 -6.07 -1.65 -8.19
N THR A 7 -6.40 -1.36 -9.43
CA THR A 7 -5.93 -2.11 -10.59
C THR A 7 -4.90 -1.30 -11.37
N ASP A 8 -4.24 -1.93 -12.34
CA ASP A 8 -3.34 -1.21 -13.25
C ASP A 8 -4.07 -0.07 -13.95
N ALA A 9 -5.34 -0.26 -14.29
CA ALA A 9 -6.14 0.77 -14.97
C ALA A 9 -6.48 1.95 -14.07
N THR A 10 -6.61 1.74 -12.76
CA THR A 10 -7.01 2.79 -11.81
C THR A 10 -5.83 3.33 -10.99
N PHE A 11 -4.65 2.78 -11.16
CA PHE A 11 -3.48 3.12 -10.34
C PHE A 11 -3.15 4.62 -10.39
N ASP A 12 -3.08 5.18 -11.58
CA ASP A 12 -2.73 6.58 -11.73
C ASP A 12 -3.75 7.49 -11.02
N ALA A 13 -5.03 7.28 -11.27
CA ALA A 13 -6.09 8.12 -10.68
C ALA A 13 -6.16 7.97 -9.16
N GLU A 14 -6.06 6.73 -8.65
CA GLU A 14 -6.25 6.47 -7.23
C GLU A 14 -5.00 6.74 -6.40
N VAL A 15 -3.82 6.63 -6.99
CA VAL A 15 -2.55 6.74 -6.27
C VAL A 15 -1.83 8.05 -6.59
N ARG A 16 -1.50 8.27 -7.88
CA ARG A 16 -0.68 9.43 -8.27
C ARG A 16 -1.41 10.74 -8.20
N GLN A 17 -2.72 10.72 -8.45
CA GLN A 17 -3.55 11.93 -8.44
C GLN A 17 -4.26 12.17 -7.10
N SER A 18 -3.94 11.39 -6.08
CA SER A 18 -4.56 11.54 -4.78
C SER A 18 -4.14 12.85 -4.10
N ASP A 19 -5.10 13.51 -3.44
CA ASP A 19 -4.85 14.73 -2.68
C ASP A 19 -4.20 14.48 -1.34
N ILE A 20 -4.23 13.23 -0.86
CA ILE A 20 -3.63 12.86 0.42
C ILE A 20 -2.60 11.74 0.18
N PRO A 21 -1.67 11.52 1.12
CA PRO A 21 -0.70 10.42 0.99
C PRO A 21 -1.38 9.07 0.83
N VAL A 22 -0.77 8.20 0.03
CA VAL A 22 -1.31 6.87 -0.26
C VAL A 22 -0.26 5.80 0.05
N VAL A 23 -0.66 4.81 0.83
CA VAL A 23 0.11 3.57 0.99
C VAL A 23 -0.38 2.58 -0.05
N VAL A 24 0.54 2.07 -0.87
CA VAL A 24 0.23 1.01 -1.84
C VAL A 24 0.79 -0.29 -1.31
N ASP A 25 -0.07 -1.27 -1.09
CA ASP A 25 0.30 -2.62 -0.66
C ASP A 25 0.23 -3.57 -1.86
N PHE A 26 1.40 -3.96 -2.37
CA PHE A 26 1.50 -4.99 -3.41
C PHE A 26 1.49 -6.35 -2.75
N TRP A 27 0.52 -7.19 -3.10
CA TRP A 27 0.26 -8.47 -2.43
C TRP A 27 -0.20 -9.55 -3.41
N ALA A 28 -0.29 -10.78 -2.92
CA ALA A 28 -0.85 -11.90 -3.68
C ALA A 28 -1.56 -12.87 -2.74
N GLU A 29 -2.53 -13.62 -3.26
CA GLU A 29 -3.29 -14.60 -2.48
C GLU A 29 -2.43 -15.70 -1.87
N TRP A 30 -1.39 -16.13 -2.59
CA TRP A 30 -0.49 -17.18 -2.13
C TRP A 30 0.53 -16.70 -1.10
N CYS A 31 0.58 -15.43 -0.82
CA CYS A 31 1.62 -14.82 0.03
C CYS A 31 1.15 -14.79 1.49
N GLY A 32 1.69 -15.69 2.31
CA GLY A 32 1.36 -15.75 3.74
C GLY A 32 1.65 -14.46 4.49
N PRO A 33 2.87 -13.88 4.38
CA PRO A 33 3.19 -12.60 5.05
C PRO A 33 2.28 -11.44 4.61
N CYS A 34 1.82 -11.43 3.35
CA CYS A 34 0.86 -10.44 2.87
C CYS A 34 -0.44 -10.52 3.64
N LYS A 35 -0.91 -11.75 3.87
CA LYS A 35 -2.16 -11.99 4.60
C LYS A 35 -2.03 -11.67 6.08
N GLN A 36 -0.83 -11.81 6.64
CA GLN A 36 -0.59 -11.45 8.03
C GLN A 36 -0.79 -9.97 8.30
N ILE A 37 -0.36 -9.10 7.38
CA ILE A 37 -0.48 -7.65 7.56
C ILE A 37 -1.82 -7.10 7.10
N GLY A 38 -2.63 -7.89 6.39
CA GLY A 38 -3.93 -7.44 5.89
C GLY A 38 -4.83 -6.83 6.95
N PRO A 39 -5.10 -7.55 8.06
CA PRO A 39 -5.96 -7.00 9.12
C PRO A 39 -5.41 -5.70 9.73
N ALA A 40 -4.08 -5.61 9.92
CA ALA A 40 -3.46 -4.41 10.46
C ALA A 40 -3.64 -3.22 9.52
N LEU A 41 -3.49 -3.44 8.21
CA LEU A 41 -3.69 -2.38 7.23
C LEU A 41 -5.15 -1.93 7.17
N GLU A 42 -6.10 -2.85 7.31
CA GLU A 42 -7.52 -2.50 7.39
C GLU A 42 -7.80 -1.61 8.61
N GLU A 43 -7.26 -1.98 9.76
CA GLU A 43 -7.41 -1.19 10.98
C GLU A 43 -6.80 0.19 10.84
N LEU A 44 -5.58 0.26 10.32
CA LEU A 44 -4.89 1.54 10.11
C LEU A 44 -5.62 2.43 9.11
N SER A 45 -6.20 1.83 8.06
CA SER A 45 -6.98 2.57 7.08
C SER A 45 -8.17 3.28 7.73
N ALA A 46 -8.85 2.59 8.65
CA ALA A 46 -9.97 3.16 9.40
C ALA A 46 -9.48 4.22 10.39
N GLU A 47 -8.43 3.92 11.14
CA GLU A 47 -7.91 4.80 12.20
C GLU A 47 -7.32 6.09 11.65
N MET A 48 -6.74 6.03 10.44
CA MET A 48 -6.05 7.15 9.82
C MET A 48 -6.82 7.75 8.65
N GLU A 49 -8.12 7.50 8.59
CA GLU A 49 -8.97 8.02 7.53
C GLU A 49 -8.85 9.55 7.42
N GLY A 50 -8.70 10.04 6.21
CA GLY A 50 -8.50 11.46 5.95
C GLY A 50 -7.05 11.93 6.01
N LYS A 51 -6.17 11.15 6.68
CA LYS A 51 -4.73 11.46 6.78
C LYS A 51 -3.91 10.68 5.77
N VAL A 52 -4.29 9.43 5.54
CA VAL A 52 -3.64 8.54 4.58
C VAL A 52 -4.69 7.61 3.99
N LYS A 53 -4.51 7.28 2.72
CA LYS A 53 -5.33 6.31 2.01
C LYS A 53 -4.50 5.05 1.83
N ILE A 54 -5.06 3.89 2.12
CA ILE A 54 -4.36 2.61 1.93
C ILE A 54 -5.06 1.84 0.82
N VAL A 55 -4.30 1.51 -0.23
CA VAL A 55 -4.80 0.75 -1.37
C VAL A 55 -4.02 -0.54 -1.51
N LYS A 56 -4.66 -1.54 -2.12
CA LYS A 56 -4.08 -2.87 -2.33
C LYS A 56 -4.06 -3.20 -3.81
N VAL A 57 -2.93 -3.67 -4.29
CA VAL A 57 -2.75 -4.10 -5.68
C VAL A 57 -2.34 -5.57 -5.69
N ASN A 58 -3.19 -6.42 -6.24
CA ASN A 58 -2.88 -7.85 -6.42
C ASN A 58 -1.92 -7.97 -7.60
N VAL A 59 -0.69 -8.43 -7.35
CA VAL A 59 0.36 -8.46 -8.37
C VAL A 59 0.11 -9.50 -9.47
N ASP A 60 -0.65 -10.54 -9.18
CA ASP A 60 -0.96 -11.55 -10.17
C ASP A 60 -1.97 -11.05 -11.21
N GLU A 61 -2.90 -10.22 -10.76
CA GLU A 61 -3.94 -9.64 -11.62
C GLU A 61 -3.50 -8.32 -12.26
N ASN A 62 -2.50 -7.65 -11.68
CA ASN A 62 -2.05 -6.33 -12.08
C ASN A 62 -0.54 -6.29 -12.18
N PRO A 63 0.03 -6.85 -13.26
CA PRO A 63 1.48 -6.98 -13.38
C PRO A 63 2.22 -5.69 -13.74
N ASN A 64 1.54 -4.67 -14.26
CA ASN A 64 2.20 -3.48 -14.78
C ASN A 64 2.70 -2.54 -13.69
N SER A 65 1.85 -2.20 -12.72
CA SER A 65 2.25 -1.27 -11.67
C SER A 65 3.37 -1.81 -10.78
N PRO A 66 3.35 -3.09 -10.33
CA PRO A 66 4.48 -3.59 -9.57
C PRO A 66 5.77 -3.64 -10.38
N ALA A 67 5.69 -3.94 -11.67
CA ALA A 67 6.86 -3.93 -12.54
C ALA A 67 7.45 -2.54 -12.66
N GLN A 68 6.62 -1.52 -12.83
CA GLN A 68 7.06 -0.12 -12.91
C GLN A 68 7.72 0.33 -11.60
N MET A 69 7.25 -0.18 -10.47
CA MET A 69 7.79 0.18 -9.16
C MET A 69 9.02 -0.66 -8.77
N GLY A 70 9.41 -1.62 -9.59
CA GLY A 70 10.56 -2.46 -9.30
C GLY A 70 10.33 -3.46 -8.17
N VAL A 71 9.09 -3.90 -7.97
CA VAL A 71 8.74 -4.85 -6.90
C VAL A 71 9.37 -6.21 -7.19
N ARG A 72 10.17 -6.71 -6.24
CA ARG A 72 10.84 -8.02 -6.34
C ARG A 72 10.38 -9.01 -5.28
N GLY A 73 9.83 -8.51 -4.18
CA GLY A 73 9.34 -9.34 -3.08
C GLY A 73 8.09 -8.71 -2.52
N ILE A 74 7.20 -9.55 -1.97
CA ILE A 74 5.94 -9.10 -1.40
C ILE A 74 5.79 -9.64 0.02
N PRO A 75 5.08 -8.92 0.92
CA PRO A 75 4.41 -7.65 0.66
C PRO A 75 5.42 -6.52 0.43
N ALA A 76 5.09 -5.63 -0.50
CA ALA A 76 5.88 -4.43 -0.74
C ALA A 76 4.97 -3.22 -0.54
N LEU A 77 5.34 -2.35 0.37
CA LEU A 77 4.58 -1.15 0.69
C LEU A 77 5.31 0.07 0.17
N PHE A 78 4.59 0.92 -0.53
CA PHE A 78 5.13 2.19 -1.03
C PHE A 78 4.27 3.33 -0.52
N MET A 79 4.93 4.39 -0.04
CA MET A 79 4.23 5.62 0.35
C MET A 79 4.36 6.63 -0.79
N PHE A 80 3.21 7.04 -1.32
CA PHE A 80 3.13 8.11 -2.32
C PHE A 80 2.63 9.39 -1.64
N LYS A 81 3.21 10.51 -2.05
CA LYS A 81 2.74 11.83 -1.63
C LYS A 81 2.92 12.79 -2.80
N GLY A 82 1.82 13.41 -3.24
CA GLY A 82 1.87 14.30 -4.39
C GLY A 82 2.28 13.59 -5.68
N GLY A 83 1.95 12.31 -5.81
CA GLY A 83 2.28 11.51 -6.98
C GLY A 83 3.68 10.91 -6.98
N GLU A 84 4.47 11.15 -5.94
CA GLU A 84 5.85 10.67 -5.87
C GLU A 84 6.04 9.68 -4.71
N VAL A 85 6.91 8.69 -4.93
CA VAL A 85 7.29 7.75 -3.87
C VAL A 85 8.23 8.45 -2.90
N ILE A 86 7.84 8.51 -1.63
CA ILE A 86 8.65 9.14 -0.59
C ILE A 86 9.26 8.12 0.37
N SER A 87 8.75 6.89 0.41
CA SER A 87 9.25 5.84 1.29
C SER A 87 8.75 4.49 0.82
N ASN A 88 9.46 3.42 1.20
CA ASN A 88 8.99 2.06 0.94
C ASN A 88 9.41 1.14 2.09
N LYS A 89 8.72 0.01 2.20
CA LYS A 89 8.98 -0.99 3.23
C LYS A 89 8.61 -2.36 2.66
N THR A 90 9.50 -3.33 2.78
CA THR A 90 9.29 -4.69 2.27
C THR A 90 9.16 -5.66 3.43
N GLY A 91 8.27 -6.64 3.29
CA GLY A 91 8.08 -7.69 4.28
C GLY A 91 7.01 -7.34 5.30
N ALA A 92 6.59 -8.37 6.05
CA ALA A 92 5.58 -8.21 7.09
C ALA A 92 6.18 -7.53 8.33
N ALA A 93 5.34 -6.79 9.04
CA ALA A 93 5.71 -6.14 10.29
C ALA A 93 4.47 -6.04 11.19
N PRO A 94 4.66 -5.94 12.52
CA PRO A 94 3.52 -5.71 13.42
C PRO A 94 2.83 -4.38 13.13
N LYS A 95 1.55 -4.29 13.52
CA LYS A 95 0.75 -3.08 13.30
C LYS A 95 1.45 -1.82 13.80
N ALA A 96 2.03 -1.87 15.00
CA ALA A 96 2.72 -0.70 15.58
C ALA A 96 3.88 -0.23 14.69
N ALA A 97 4.63 -1.16 14.10
CA ALA A 97 5.73 -0.82 13.21
C ALA A 97 5.22 -0.23 11.90
N LEU A 98 4.13 -0.76 11.36
CA LEU A 98 3.50 -0.23 10.16
C LEU A 98 2.97 1.18 10.42
N GLN A 99 2.31 1.38 11.55
CA GLN A 99 1.79 2.69 11.95
C GLN A 99 2.91 3.72 12.09
N GLY A 100 4.00 3.34 12.75
CA GLY A 100 5.16 4.21 12.92
C GLY A 100 5.79 4.59 11.59
N TRP A 101 5.92 3.63 10.68
CA TRP A 101 6.44 3.88 9.33
C TRP A 101 5.55 4.88 8.57
N ILE A 102 4.23 4.69 8.65
CA ILE A 102 3.28 5.59 7.99
C ILE A 102 3.41 7.01 8.57
N GLU A 103 3.37 7.11 9.90
CA GLU A 103 3.44 8.41 10.58
C GLU A 103 4.75 9.14 10.29
N ASP A 104 5.86 8.42 10.24
CA ASP A 104 7.16 9.00 9.93
C ASP A 104 7.27 9.44 8.48
N SER A 105 6.49 8.84 7.58
CA SER A 105 6.55 9.11 6.14
C SER A 105 5.66 10.27 5.70
N ILE A 106 4.66 10.59 6.50
CA ILE A 106 3.72 11.68 6.15
C ILE A 106 3.92 12.87 7.08
#